data_793240bb45ac69dfe632a753cd14318e
#
_entry.id   793240bb45ac69dfe632a753cd14318e
#
_cell.length_a   1.000
_cell.length_b   1.000
_cell.length_c   1.000
_cell.angle_alpha   90.00
_cell.angle_beta   90.00
_cell.angle_gamma   90.00
#
_symmetry.space_group_name_H-M   'P 1'
#
loop_
_entity.id
_entity.type
_entity.pdbx_description
1 polymer ?
#
loop_
_entity_poly.entity_id
_entity_poly.type
_entity_poly.pdbx_seq_one_letter_code
_entity_poly.pdbx_strand_id
1 'polypeptide(L)'
;MKRIKLYGLSILLLASIFACTDDLNTKPKVELSLEQLLQQDPNAITGIMSKLYGSFALSGPNGPGSSDISDDPGESPFLRGIINLQEFTADGMKNRWGDNGLDQLTTASNWDENNKFFRYLYNRVYYTVPQCNNLLLVLNNVDVPNKQSVISEVRFLRSLAYYYMIDCFGKGVLVTEANVGQSA
;
A
#
# COMPACT_ATOMS: atom_id res chain seq x y z
N MET A 1 16.87 24.68 53.66
CA MET A 1 15.65 24.95 52.90
C MET A 1 15.85 25.00 51.38
N LYS A 2 16.90 25.57 50.80
CA LYS A 2 17.12 25.61 49.32
C LYS A 2 17.32 24.23 48.68
N ARG A 3 18.01 23.28 49.30
CA ARG A 3 18.31 21.93 48.76
C ARG A 3 17.04 21.04 48.71
N ILE A 4 16.14 21.17 49.69
CA ILE A 4 14.88 20.41 49.72
C ILE A 4 13.95 20.84 48.55
N LYS A 5 13.92 22.15 48.23
CA LYS A 5 13.15 22.66 47.08
C LYS A 5 13.72 22.16 45.74
N LEU A 6 15.06 21.97 45.66
CA LEU A 6 15.69 21.47 44.44
C LEU A 6 15.38 19.99 44.21
N TYR A 7 15.42 19.15 45.24
CA TYR A 7 15.06 17.73 45.16
C TYR A 7 13.57 17.53 44.81
N GLY A 8 12.67 18.36 45.39
CA GLY A 8 11.25 18.36 45.07
C GLY A 8 10.97 18.70 43.61
N LEU A 9 11.69 19.67 43.04
CA LEU A 9 11.56 20.07 41.65
C LEU A 9 12.10 18.97 40.70
N SER A 10 13.21 18.29 41.06
CA SER A 10 13.76 17.20 40.28
C SER A 10 12.83 15.96 40.26
N ILE A 11 12.17 15.64 41.37
CA ILE A 11 11.20 14.54 41.45
C ILE A 11 9.97 14.85 40.62
N LEU A 12 9.49 16.11 40.63
CA LEU A 12 8.36 16.54 39.81
C LEU A 12 8.69 16.47 38.31
N LEU A 13 9.91 16.82 37.92
CA LEU A 13 10.37 16.74 36.52
C LEU A 13 10.53 15.29 36.04
N LEU A 14 10.97 14.37 36.89
CA LEU A 14 11.05 12.94 36.57
C LEU A 14 9.66 12.28 36.46
N ALA A 15 8.68 12.69 37.26
CA ALA A 15 7.32 12.17 37.20
C ALA A 15 6.56 12.56 35.91
N SER A 16 6.94 13.70 35.28
CA SER A 16 6.34 14.12 34.01
C SER A 16 6.78 13.35 32.78
N ILE A 17 7.84 12.53 32.87
CA ILE A 17 8.36 11.74 31.73
C ILE A 17 7.55 10.44 31.51
N PHE A 18 6.76 9.99 32.50
CA PHE A 18 5.98 8.75 32.41
C PHE A 18 4.52 8.96 31.97
N ALA A 19 4.11 10.17 31.64
CA ALA A 19 2.69 10.52 31.52
C ALA A 19 2.06 10.31 30.12
N CYS A 20 2.78 9.84 29.09
CA CYS A 20 2.24 9.93 27.72
C CYS A 20 2.41 8.68 26.84
N THR A 21 2.56 7.47 27.39
CA THR A 21 2.72 6.29 26.53
C THR A 21 1.45 5.48 26.28
N ASP A 22 0.44 5.57 27.12
CA ASP A 22 -0.80 4.79 26.98
C ASP A 22 -1.81 5.39 25.99
N ASP A 23 -1.68 6.66 25.64
CA ASP A 23 -2.62 7.36 24.74
C ASP A 23 -2.30 7.14 23.24
N LEU A 24 -1.19 6.49 22.91
CA LEU A 24 -0.79 6.16 21.54
C LEU A 24 -1.45 4.88 21.00
N ASN A 25 -2.03 4.06 21.84
CA ASN A 25 -2.72 2.81 21.49
C ASN A 25 -4.25 2.96 21.48
N THR A 26 -4.77 4.05 20.95
CA THR A 26 -6.21 4.25 20.82
C THR A 26 -6.77 3.30 19.75
N LYS A 27 -7.65 2.40 20.17
CA LYS A 27 -8.47 1.64 19.21
C LYS A 27 -9.47 2.60 18.57
N PRO A 28 -9.65 2.57 17.23
CA PRO A 28 -10.67 3.38 16.57
C PRO A 28 -12.04 3.15 17.21
N LYS A 29 -12.73 4.22 17.63
CA LYS A 29 -14.06 4.10 18.26
C LYS A 29 -15.20 4.05 17.25
N VAL A 30 -14.92 4.42 15.99
CA VAL A 30 -15.94 4.60 14.93
C VAL A 30 -15.73 3.61 13.77
N GLU A 31 -14.48 3.22 13.49
CA GLU A 31 -14.17 2.26 12.42
C GLU A 31 -13.58 0.99 13.01
N LEU A 32 -14.04 -0.15 12.54
CA LEU A 32 -13.47 -1.45 12.92
C LEU A 32 -12.09 -1.61 12.26
N SER A 33 -11.12 -2.07 13.02
CA SER A 33 -9.88 -2.56 12.41
C SER A 33 -10.17 -3.82 11.59
N LEU A 34 -9.28 -4.16 10.64
CA LEU A 34 -9.41 -5.36 9.84
C LEU A 34 -9.54 -6.63 10.71
N GLU A 35 -8.76 -6.70 11.79
CA GLU A 35 -8.81 -7.79 12.76
C GLU A 35 -10.17 -7.86 13.46
N GLN A 36 -10.68 -6.73 13.96
CA GLN A 36 -12.00 -6.66 14.60
C GLN A 36 -13.14 -7.02 13.64
N LEU A 37 -13.05 -6.58 12.39
CA LEU A 37 -14.03 -6.91 11.36
C LEU A 37 -14.09 -8.43 11.15
N LEU A 38 -12.94 -9.08 10.95
CA LEU A 38 -12.88 -10.52 10.71
C LEU A 38 -13.19 -11.36 11.96
N GLN A 39 -12.95 -10.84 13.17
CA GLN A 39 -13.40 -11.48 14.42
C GLN A 39 -14.93 -11.44 14.56
N GLN A 40 -15.59 -10.38 14.11
CA GLN A 40 -17.05 -10.24 14.16
C GLN A 40 -17.76 -10.97 13.01
N ASP A 41 -17.20 -10.88 11.81
CA ASP A 41 -17.71 -11.55 10.60
C ASP A 41 -16.55 -12.17 9.78
N PRO A 42 -16.25 -13.44 10.02
CA PRO A 42 -15.23 -14.15 9.24
C PRO A 42 -15.50 -14.22 7.74
N ASN A 43 -16.77 -14.10 7.30
CA ASN A 43 -17.12 -14.11 5.87
C ASN A 43 -16.80 -12.80 5.16
N ALA A 44 -16.53 -11.71 5.90
CA ALA A 44 -16.03 -10.45 5.35
C ALA A 44 -14.71 -10.63 4.58
N ILE A 45 -13.99 -11.75 4.81
CA ILE A 45 -12.78 -12.10 4.05
C ILE A 45 -13.00 -12.08 2.53
N THR A 46 -14.18 -12.46 2.06
CA THR A 46 -14.51 -12.44 0.62
C THR A 46 -14.46 -11.02 0.04
N GLY A 47 -15.01 -10.04 0.77
CA GLY A 47 -14.96 -8.62 0.36
C GLY A 47 -13.52 -8.07 0.39
N ILE A 48 -12.74 -8.45 1.39
CA ILE A 48 -11.33 -8.06 1.52
C ILE A 48 -10.50 -8.62 0.36
N MET A 49 -10.68 -9.89 0.02
CA MET A 49 -10.03 -10.52 -1.13
C MET A 49 -10.45 -9.84 -2.44
N SER A 50 -11.72 -9.52 -2.62
CA SER A 50 -12.21 -8.79 -3.79
C SER A 50 -11.55 -7.42 -3.93
N LYS A 51 -11.29 -6.71 -2.81
CA LYS A 51 -10.54 -5.45 -2.81
C LYS A 51 -9.09 -5.66 -3.27
N LEU A 52 -8.41 -6.71 -2.81
CA LEU A 52 -7.04 -7.01 -3.24
C LEU A 52 -6.97 -7.33 -4.74
N TYR A 53 -7.86 -8.15 -5.26
CA TYR A 53 -7.99 -8.39 -6.71
C TYR A 53 -8.32 -7.11 -7.46
N GLY A 54 -9.22 -6.29 -6.91
CA GLY A 54 -9.61 -4.99 -7.45
C GLY A 54 -8.43 -4.03 -7.62
N SER A 55 -7.40 -4.12 -6.77
CA SER A 55 -6.21 -3.26 -6.88
C SER A 55 -5.43 -3.46 -8.18
N PHE A 56 -5.58 -4.60 -8.85
CA PHE A 56 -5.01 -4.91 -10.16
C PHE A 56 -5.92 -4.54 -11.34
N ALA A 57 -7.19 -4.21 -11.10
CA ALA A 57 -8.17 -3.95 -12.15
C ALA A 57 -8.75 -2.53 -12.11
N LEU A 58 -8.92 -1.98 -10.91
CA LEU A 58 -9.62 -0.72 -10.69
C LEU A 58 -8.65 0.40 -10.29
N SER A 59 -9.06 1.64 -10.53
CA SER A 59 -8.32 2.83 -10.05
C SER A 59 -8.59 3.13 -8.59
N GLY A 60 -9.77 2.80 -8.08
CA GLY A 60 -10.17 3.05 -6.70
C GLY A 60 -11.51 2.39 -6.33
N PRO A 61 -11.92 2.45 -5.05
CA PRO A 61 -13.06 1.72 -4.52
C PRO A 61 -14.42 2.21 -5.07
N ASN A 62 -14.48 3.45 -5.54
CA ASN A 62 -15.73 4.05 -6.06
C ASN A 62 -15.80 3.97 -7.60
N GLY A 63 -15.12 3.01 -8.20
CA GLY A 63 -15.12 2.79 -9.65
C GLY A 63 -14.29 3.80 -10.44
N PRO A 64 -14.59 4.01 -11.72
CA PRO A 64 -13.72 4.76 -12.62
C PRO A 64 -13.64 6.27 -12.34
N GLY A 65 -14.49 6.78 -11.48
CA GLY A 65 -14.49 8.20 -11.07
C GLY A 65 -13.59 8.52 -9.87
N SER A 66 -12.90 7.53 -9.30
CA SER A 66 -12.02 7.74 -8.15
C SER A 66 -10.70 6.99 -8.29
N SER A 67 -9.67 7.53 -7.66
CA SER A 67 -8.38 6.85 -7.53
C SER A 67 -7.91 6.85 -6.08
N ASP A 68 -7.31 5.76 -5.67
CA ASP A 68 -6.69 5.59 -4.36
C ASP A 68 -5.19 5.94 -4.34
N ILE A 69 -4.60 6.27 -5.48
CA ILE A 69 -3.16 6.58 -5.59
C ILE A 69 -2.83 7.89 -6.31
N SER A 70 -3.79 8.53 -6.98
CA SER A 70 -3.55 9.74 -7.79
C SER A 70 -4.82 10.55 -7.98
N ASP A 71 -4.66 11.76 -8.53
CA ASP A 71 -5.78 12.65 -8.89
C ASP A 71 -6.45 12.24 -10.23
N ASP A 72 -5.84 11.31 -10.97
CA ASP A 72 -6.34 10.84 -12.26
C ASP A 72 -6.75 9.36 -12.21
N PRO A 73 -8.03 9.08 -12.00
CA PRO A 73 -8.53 7.71 -11.95
C PRO A 73 -8.44 6.99 -13.30
N GLY A 74 -8.46 7.71 -14.42
CA GLY A 74 -8.35 7.12 -15.76
C GLY A 74 -6.94 6.64 -16.09
N GLU A 75 -5.90 7.24 -15.51
CA GLU A 75 -4.49 6.95 -15.81
C GLU A 75 -3.82 6.02 -14.80
N SER A 76 -4.42 5.82 -13.63
CA SER A 76 -3.82 5.11 -12.50
C SER A 76 -4.13 3.62 -12.33
N PRO A 77 -5.00 2.94 -13.13
CA PRO A 77 -5.20 1.51 -13.02
C PRO A 77 -3.93 0.72 -13.32
N PHE A 78 -3.78 -0.41 -12.64
CA PHE A 78 -2.59 -1.28 -12.77
C PHE A 78 -2.33 -1.73 -14.20
N LEU A 79 -3.35 -2.28 -14.90
CA LEU A 79 -3.21 -2.74 -16.28
C LEU A 79 -2.83 -1.64 -17.24
N ARG A 80 -3.38 -0.43 -17.06
CA ARG A 80 -2.97 0.73 -17.88
C ARG A 80 -1.51 1.09 -17.61
N GLY A 81 -1.07 1.04 -16.34
CA GLY A 81 0.33 1.26 -16.00
C GLY A 81 1.26 0.29 -16.70
N ILE A 82 0.93 -1.01 -16.72
CA ILE A 82 1.73 -2.04 -17.40
C ILE A 82 1.79 -1.77 -18.91
N ILE A 83 0.65 -1.56 -19.56
CA ILE A 83 0.61 -1.28 -21.00
C ILE A 83 1.42 -0.02 -21.32
N ASN A 84 1.29 1.04 -20.51
CA ASN A 84 2.05 2.26 -20.74
C ASN A 84 3.58 2.02 -20.65
N LEU A 85 4.02 1.24 -19.68
CA LEU A 85 5.46 1.03 -19.47
C LEU A 85 6.06 -0.05 -20.36
N GLN A 86 5.31 -1.07 -20.73
CA GLN A 86 5.83 -2.18 -21.56
C GLN A 86 5.64 -1.94 -23.04
N GLU A 87 4.46 -1.42 -23.45
CA GLU A 87 4.12 -1.34 -24.87
C GLU A 87 4.46 0.02 -25.49
N PHE A 88 4.22 1.14 -24.77
CA PHE A 88 4.55 2.46 -25.32
C PHE A 88 6.04 2.76 -25.29
N THR A 89 6.83 2.15 -24.42
CA THR A 89 8.30 2.26 -24.44
C THR A 89 8.95 1.34 -25.48
N ALA A 90 8.20 0.35 -25.97
CA ALA A 90 8.58 -0.46 -27.11
C ALA A 90 8.16 0.21 -28.43
N ASP A 91 8.71 -0.22 -29.55
CA ASP A 91 8.44 0.36 -30.88
C ASP A 91 7.11 -0.14 -31.51
N GLY A 92 6.25 -0.79 -30.72
CA GLY A 92 5.04 -1.46 -31.21
C GLY A 92 3.78 -0.59 -31.20
N MET A 93 3.72 0.45 -30.37
CA MET A 93 2.51 1.28 -30.17
C MET A 93 2.84 2.76 -30.20
N LYS A 94 1.88 3.56 -30.66
CA LYS A 94 1.95 5.03 -30.64
C LYS A 94 0.71 5.64 -30.05
N ASN A 95 0.89 6.55 -29.10
CA ASN A 95 -0.21 7.38 -28.59
C ASN A 95 -0.65 8.39 -29.68
N ARG A 96 -1.95 8.56 -29.84
CA ARG A 96 -2.54 9.52 -30.78
C ARG A 96 -3.31 10.64 -30.11
N TRP A 97 -3.44 10.63 -28.79
CA TRP A 97 -4.30 11.55 -28.06
C TRP A 97 -3.56 12.77 -27.49
N GLY A 98 -2.24 12.78 -27.57
CA GLY A 98 -1.42 13.89 -27.08
C GLY A 98 -1.44 14.04 -25.55
N ASP A 99 -1.68 12.93 -24.83
CA ASP A 99 -1.68 12.95 -23.36
C ASP A 99 -0.30 13.34 -22.84
N ASN A 100 -0.26 14.34 -22.00
CA ASN A 100 0.98 14.83 -21.40
C ASN A 100 1.71 13.72 -20.62
N GLY A 101 2.94 13.43 -21.01
CA GLY A 101 3.78 12.37 -20.45
C GLY A 101 3.68 11.03 -21.19
N LEU A 102 2.56 10.68 -21.84
CA LEU A 102 2.42 9.45 -22.58
C LEU A 102 3.16 9.52 -23.93
N ASP A 103 3.13 10.66 -24.60
CA ASP A 103 3.91 10.91 -25.82
C ASP A 103 5.42 10.76 -25.59
N GLN A 104 5.89 11.09 -24.39
CA GLN A 104 7.29 10.93 -24.00
C GLN A 104 7.70 9.44 -23.96
N LEU A 105 6.80 8.55 -23.57
CA LEU A 105 7.07 7.10 -23.54
C LEU A 105 7.25 6.52 -24.95
N THR A 106 6.53 7.07 -25.94
CA THR A 106 6.57 6.57 -27.32
C THR A 106 7.80 7.05 -28.13
N THR A 107 8.53 8.00 -27.60
CA THR A 107 9.79 8.49 -28.20
C THR A 107 10.94 8.03 -27.31
N ALA A 108 11.60 6.96 -27.71
CA ALA A 108 12.56 6.13 -26.95
C ALA A 108 13.70 6.85 -26.20
N SER A 109 13.72 8.18 -26.14
CA SER A 109 14.78 8.95 -25.47
C SER A 109 14.27 10.17 -24.69
N ASN A 110 12.95 10.36 -24.55
CA ASN A 110 12.37 11.60 -24.01
C ASN A 110 11.72 11.46 -22.64
N TRP A 111 11.81 10.32 -21.99
CA TRP A 111 11.29 10.10 -20.66
C TRP A 111 12.40 10.03 -19.62
N ASP A 112 12.10 10.48 -18.43
CA ASP A 112 12.95 10.41 -17.25
C ASP A 112 12.15 9.90 -16.04
N GLU A 113 12.80 9.82 -14.89
CA GLU A 113 12.22 9.35 -13.64
C GLU A 113 11.04 10.19 -13.13
N ASN A 114 10.83 11.40 -13.65
CA ASN A 114 9.74 12.29 -13.24
C ASN A 114 8.45 12.03 -14.04
N ASN A 115 8.47 11.16 -15.05
CA ASN A 115 7.28 10.83 -15.80
C ASN A 115 6.20 10.26 -14.88
N LYS A 116 5.00 10.85 -14.92
CA LYS A 116 3.88 10.50 -14.02
C LYS A 116 3.45 9.03 -14.11
N PHE A 117 3.58 8.40 -15.29
CA PHE A 117 3.16 7.01 -15.48
C PHE A 117 4.06 6.02 -14.77
N PHE A 118 5.37 6.30 -14.63
CA PHE A 118 6.25 5.51 -13.77
C PHE A 118 5.80 5.60 -12.32
N ARG A 119 5.53 6.81 -11.83
CA ARG A 119 5.05 7.02 -10.45
C ARG A 119 3.71 6.34 -10.21
N TYR A 120 2.77 6.34 -11.15
CA TYR A 120 1.48 5.70 -11.00
C TYR A 120 1.62 4.17 -10.82
N LEU A 121 2.39 3.49 -11.66
CA LEU A 121 2.60 2.05 -11.51
C LEU A 121 3.37 1.72 -10.22
N TYR A 122 4.41 2.50 -9.92
CA TYR A 122 5.17 2.34 -8.67
C TYR A 122 4.26 2.47 -7.43
N ASN A 123 3.46 3.52 -7.39
CA ASN A 123 2.52 3.75 -6.29
C ASN A 123 1.46 2.65 -6.21
N ARG A 124 0.98 2.14 -7.34
CA ARG A 124 0.01 1.04 -7.39
C ARG A 124 0.56 -0.25 -6.79
N VAL A 125 1.81 -0.60 -7.08
CA VAL A 125 2.46 -1.76 -6.47
C VAL A 125 2.58 -1.56 -4.96
N TYR A 126 3.10 -0.41 -4.51
CA TYR A 126 3.28 -0.13 -3.08
C TYR A 126 1.98 0.30 -2.35
N TYR A 127 0.88 0.43 -3.03
CA TYR A 127 -0.46 0.42 -2.46
C TYR A 127 -0.95 -1.01 -2.17
N THR A 128 -0.70 -1.94 -3.08
CA THR A 128 -1.18 -3.33 -2.99
C THR A 128 -0.38 -4.16 -1.99
N VAL A 129 0.95 -4.05 -2.01
CA VAL A 129 1.85 -4.84 -1.16
C VAL A 129 1.57 -4.67 0.35
N PRO A 130 1.44 -3.45 0.90
CA PRO A 130 1.11 -3.26 2.31
C PRO A 130 -0.24 -3.86 2.71
N GLN A 131 -1.24 -3.82 1.82
CA GLN A 131 -2.54 -4.42 2.10
C GLN A 131 -2.45 -5.95 2.18
N CYS A 132 -1.69 -6.57 1.28
CA CYS A 132 -1.39 -8.01 1.37
C CYS A 132 -0.67 -8.35 2.68
N ASN A 133 0.35 -7.60 3.05
CA ASN A 133 1.12 -7.82 4.27
C ASN A 133 0.24 -7.66 5.53
N ASN A 134 -0.60 -6.61 5.57
CA ASN A 134 -1.51 -6.39 6.69
C ASN A 134 -2.52 -7.53 6.84
N LEU A 135 -3.10 -8.00 5.73
CA LEU A 135 -4.01 -9.16 5.79
C LEU A 135 -3.30 -10.42 6.27
N LEU A 136 -2.08 -10.69 5.81
CA LEU A 136 -1.29 -11.84 6.29
C LEU A 136 -0.99 -11.77 7.78
N LEU A 137 -0.67 -10.57 8.31
CA LEU A 137 -0.47 -10.36 9.74
C LEU A 137 -1.74 -10.63 10.54
N VAL A 138 -2.88 -10.11 10.10
CA VAL A 138 -4.17 -10.30 10.76
C VAL A 138 -4.58 -11.78 10.76
N LEU A 139 -4.37 -12.49 9.65
CA LEU A 139 -4.67 -13.92 9.55
C LEU A 139 -3.84 -14.79 10.47
N ASN A 140 -2.76 -14.32 11.07
CA ASN A 140 -2.07 -15.06 12.14
C ASN A 140 -2.95 -15.19 13.40
N ASN A 141 -3.79 -14.20 13.68
CA ASN A 141 -4.57 -14.07 14.92
C ASN A 141 -6.07 -14.37 14.74
N VAL A 142 -6.55 -14.43 13.49
CA VAL A 142 -7.98 -14.60 13.18
C VAL A 142 -8.18 -15.85 12.35
N ASP A 143 -9.28 -16.54 12.57
CA ASP A 143 -9.69 -17.68 11.75
C ASP A 143 -10.79 -17.26 10.77
N VAL A 144 -10.68 -17.74 9.51
CA VAL A 144 -11.60 -17.41 8.42
C VAL A 144 -11.85 -18.67 7.57
N PRO A 145 -12.98 -18.75 6.84
CA PRO A 145 -13.22 -19.84 5.92
C PRO A 145 -12.07 -20.01 4.91
N ASN A 146 -11.65 -21.23 4.70
CA ASN A 146 -10.57 -21.59 3.76
C ASN A 146 -9.24 -20.83 4.00
N LYS A 147 -8.92 -20.50 5.24
CA LYS A 147 -7.77 -19.68 5.65
C LYS A 147 -6.48 -19.98 4.88
N GLN A 148 -6.12 -21.26 4.73
CA GLN A 148 -4.89 -21.64 4.04
C GLN A 148 -4.90 -21.27 2.54
N SER A 149 -6.05 -21.41 1.88
CA SER A 149 -6.24 -20.96 0.49
C SER A 149 -6.12 -19.45 0.39
N VAL A 150 -6.78 -18.71 1.28
CA VAL A 150 -6.69 -17.24 1.37
C VAL A 150 -5.25 -16.78 1.54
N ILE A 151 -4.49 -17.37 2.45
CA ILE A 151 -3.07 -17.05 2.66
C ILE A 151 -2.28 -17.25 1.35
N SER A 152 -2.52 -18.34 0.65
CA SER A 152 -1.83 -18.66 -0.60
C SER A 152 -2.17 -17.66 -1.71
N GLU A 153 -3.44 -17.28 -1.82
CA GLU A 153 -3.89 -16.26 -2.78
C GLU A 153 -3.31 -14.87 -2.47
N VAL A 154 -3.29 -14.44 -1.21
CA VAL A 154 -2.71 -13.15 -0.81
C VAL A 154 -1.20 -13.11 -1.13
N ARG A 155 -0.48 -14.20 -0.86
CA ARG A 155 0.93 -14.32 -1.22
C ARG A 155 1.15 -14.30 -2.73
N PHE A 156 0.27 -14.94 -3.50
CA PHE A 156 0.30 -14.89 -4.95
C PHE A 156 0.11 -13.46 -5.46
N LEU A 157 -0.91 -12.72 -4.99
CA LEU A 157 -1.18 -11.35 -5.40
C LEU A 157 -0.01 -10.41 -5.05
N ARG A 158 0.59 -10.56 -3.86
CA ARG A 158 1.79 -9.81 -3.50
C ARG A 158 2.97 -10.13 -4.43
N SER A 159 3.16 -11.39 -4.76
CA SER A 159 4.22 -11.82 -5.68
C SER A 159 4.00 -11.28 -7.09
N LEU A 160 2.75 -11.22 -7.55
CA LEU A 160 2.38 -10.60 -8.82
C LEU A 160 2.73 -9.11 -8.86
N ALA A 161 2.43 -8.38 -7.77
CA ALA A 161 2.82 -6.98 -7.65
C ALA A 161 4.35 -6.80 -7.73
N TYR A 162 5.11 -7.62 -7.03
CA TYR A 162 6.58 -7.59 -7.09
C TYR A 162 7.15 -8.07 -8.42
N TYR A 163 6.50 -9.01 -9.10
CA TYR A 163 6.90 -9.40 -10.45
C TYR A 163 6.95 -8.18 -11.38
N TYR A 164 5.87 -7.41 -11.43
CA TYR A 164 5.84 -6.21 -12.27
C TYR A 164 6.72 -5.06 -11.75
N MET A 165 6.98 -5.01 -10.45
CA MET A 165 7.99 -4.10 -9.91
C MET A 165 9.37 -4.40 -10.48
N ILE A 166 9.76 -5.67 -10.50
CA ILE A 166 11.06 -6.10 -11.03
C ILE A 166 11.10 -5.94 -12.55
N ASP A 167 10.03 -6.32 -13.23
CA ASP A 167 9.95 -6.27 -14.69
C ASP A 167 10.03 -4.83 -15.22
N CYS A 168 9.29 -3.88 -14.62
CA CYS A 168 9.24 -2.51 -15.10
C CYS A 168 10.34 -1.60 -14.53
N PHE A 169 10.87 -1.89 -13.32
CA PHE A 169 11.82 -1.01 -12.62
C PHE A 169 13.17 -1.67 -12.32
N GLY A 170 13.32 -2.95 -12.59
CA GLY A 170 14.54 -3.73 -12.35
C GLY A 170 14.81 -4.06 -10.88
N LYS A 171 14.37 -3.24 -9.93
CA LYS A 171 14.53 -3.44 -8.47
C LYS A 171 13.45 -2.70 -7.69
N GLY A 172 13.20 -3.15 -6.47
CA GLY A 172 12.29 -2.49 -5.54
C GLY A 172 12.61 -2.89 -4.10
N VAL A 173 12.01 -2.18 -3.15
CA VAL A 173 12.15 -2.50 -1.71
C VAL A 173 11.26 -3.70 -1.41
N LEU A 174 11.84 -4.79 -0.93
CA LEU A 174 11.10 -5.98 -0.53
C LEU A 174 10.57 -5.84 0.89
N VAL A 175 9.26 -5.67 1.01
CA VAL A 175 8.55 -5.65 2.30
C VAL A 175 7.56 -6.81 2.35
N THR A 176 7.67 -7.62 3.39
CA THR A 176 6.78 -8.76 3.68
C THR A 176 6.18 -8.62 5.07
N GLU A 177 5.22 -9.47 5.41
CA GLU A 177 4.67 -9.55 6.77
C GLU A 177 5.75 -9.83 7.83
N ALA A 178 6.87 -10.41 7.44
CA ALA A 178 7.96 -10.75 8.37
C ALA A 178 8.87 -9.56 8.71
N ASN A 179 8.94 -8.52 7.86
CA ASN A 179 9.83 -7.38 8.04
C ASN A 179 9.12 -6.01 8.03
N VAL A 180 7.80 -5.99 8.12
CA VAL A 180 7.03 -4.75 8.28
C VAL A 180 7.49 -4.00 9.53
N GLY A 181 7.79 -2.69 9.38
CA GLY A 181 8.24 -1.84 10.47
C GLY A 181 9.73 -1.94 10.80
N GLN A 182 10.49 -2.76 10.09
CA GLN A 182 11.95 -2.76 10.21
C GLN A 182 12.54 -1.71 9.26
N SER A 183 13.54 -0.98 9.72
CA SER A 183 14.33 -0.10 8.84
C SER A 183 15.08 -0.95 7.80
N ALA A 184 14.98 -0.55 6.53
CA ALA A 184 15.73 -1.16 5.45
C ALA A 184 17.23 -0.82 5.55
#